data_57a2154899e04d16b7e34b7a715f2283
#
_entry.id   57a2154899e04d16b7e34b7a715f2283
#
_cell.length_a   1.000
_cell.length_b   1.000
_cell.length_c   1.000
_cell.angle_alpha   90.00
_cell.angle_beta   90.00
_cell.angle_gamma   90.00
#
_symmetry.space_group_name_H-M   'P 1'
#
loop_
_entity.id
_entity.type
_entity.pdbx_description
1 polymer ?
#
loop_
_entity_poly.entity_id
_entity_poly.type
_entity_poly.pdbx_seq_one_letter_code
_entity_poly.pdbx_strand_id
1 'polypeptide(L)'
;TAAEVTINYVIIDEEVKKKMVCVDPNDIPAVAIVDPELMYSMPKGLTAATGMDALTHAIESYITPGAWAMSDMFELKAIEMIAVHLKAAVDNGSDPVAREAMSQAQYIAGMGFSNVGLGIVHSMAHPLGAHYDTPHGVANALLLPYVMEYNAASPAAPKYVHIAKAMGVNTEGMSVEEGICAAIA
;
A
#
# COMPACT_ATOMS: atom_id res chain seq x y z
N THR A 1 7.60 1.74 5.23
CA THR A 1 6.43 0.83 5.31
C THR A 1 6.86 -0.58 4.93
N ALA A 2 6.62 -1.54 5.82
CA ALA A 2 6.87 -2.98 5.63
C ALA A 2 8.33 -3.40 5.38
N ALA A 3 9.31 -2.60 5.70
CA ALA A 3 10.72 -2.93 5.50
C ALA A 3 11.15 -4.21 6.24
N GLU A 4 10.48 -4.51 7.35
CA GLU A 4 10.76 -5.66 8.22
C GLU A 4 10.35 -7.02 7.64
N VAL A 5 9.62 -7.05 6.53
CA VAL A 5 9.11 -8.31 5.92
C VAL A 5 9.32 -8.37 4.41
N THR A 6 10.12 -7.46 3.84
CA THR A 6 10.32 -7.39 2.39
C THR A 6 11.76 -7.60 1.98
N ILE A 7 11.94 -8.12 0.76
CA ILE A 7 13.25 -8.31 0.12
C ILE A 7 13.79 -7.01 -0.49
N ASN A 8 13.07 -5.90 -0.33
CA ASN A 8 13.36 -4.65 -1.01
C ASN A 8 13.92 -3.61 -0.04
N TYR A 9 14.95 -2.91 -0.47
CA TYR A 9 15.39 -1.67 0.16
C TYR A 9 15.73 -0.63 -0.91
N VAL A 10 15.67 0.65 -0.54
CA VAL A 10 15.85 1.76 -1.48
C VAL A 10 17.02 2.62 -1.07
N ILE A 11 17.96 2.81 -1.99
CA ILE A 11 19.09 3.74 -1.84
C ILE A 11 18.82 4.96 -2.72
N ILE A 12 19.03 6.15 -2.16
CA ILE A 12 18.94 7.40 -2.90
C ILE A 12 20.35 7.83 -3.29
N ASP A 13 20.59 7.93 -4.59
CA ASP A 13 21.77 8.58 -5.13
C ASP A 13 21.45 10.07 -5.31
N GLU A 14 22.04 10.90 -4.44
CA GLU A 14 21.77 12.34 -4.42
C GLU A 14 22.44 13.09 -5.57
N GLU A 15 23.53 12.55 -6.13
CA GLU A 15 24.25 13.18 -7.23
C GLU A 15 23.47 13.11 -8.53
N VAL A 16 22.93 11.91 -8.85
CA VAL A 16 22.16 11.69 -10.07
C VAL A 16 20.64 11.78 -9.86
N LYS A 17 20.19 12.12 -8.63
CA LYS A 17 18.78 12.26 -8.27
C LYS A 17 17.96 11.00 -8.61
N LYS A 18 18.48 9.85 -8.22
CA LYS A 18 17.86 8.55 -8.52
C LYS A 18 17.60 7.74 -7.27
N LYS A 19 16.39 7.20 -7.13
CA LYS A 19 16.07 6.13 -6.17
C LYS A 19 16.31 4.78 -6.83
N MET A 20 17.19 3.99 -6.23
CA MET A 20 17.52 2.64 -6.69
C MET A 20 16.86 1.64 -5.77
N VAL A 21 15.99 0.80 -6.33
CA VAL A 21 15.41 -0.33 -5.61
C VAL A 21 16.39 -1.50 -5.68
N CYS A 22 16.86 -1.90 -4.52
CA CYS A 22 17.72 -3.07 -4.34
C CYS A 22 16.86 -4.23 -3.85
N VAL A 23 17.16 -5.42 -4.30
CA VAL A 23 16.36 -6.63 -4.01
C VAL A 23 17.29 -7.75 -3.60
N ASP A 24 17.19 -8.22 -2.36
CA ASP A 24 17.94 -9.39 -1.87
C ASP A 24 17.08 -10.19 -0.88
N PRO A 25 16.75 -11.46 -1.18
CA PRO A 25 16.02 -12.32 -0.24
C PRO A 25 16.71 -12.52 1.12
N ASN A 26 18.02 -12.30 1.20
CA ASN A 26 18.77 -12.41 2.46
C ASN A 26 18.59 -11.19 3.38
N ASP A 27 17.98 -10.11 2.89
CA ASP A 27 17.70 -8.90 3.70
C ASP A 27 16.46 -9.07 4.59
N ILE A 28 15.66 -10.11 4.38
CA ILE A 28 14.52 -10.40 5.26
C ILE A 28 15.07 -10.82 6.63
N PRO A 29 14.73 -10.11 7.72
CA PRO A 29 15.17 -10.47 9.06
C PRO A 29 14.58 -11.81 9.51
N ALA A 30 15.33 -12.58 10.30
CA ALA A 30 14.86 -13.82 10.87
C ALA A 30 13.68 -13.62 11.87
N VAL A 31 13.59 -12.43 12.47
CA VAL A 31 12.52 -12.03 13.39
C VAL A 31 12.22 -10.56 13.18
N ALA A 32 10.95 -10.22 12.98
CA ALA A 32 10.46 -8.85 12.98
C ALA A 32 9.60 -8.60 14.23
N ILE A 33 9.91 -7.54 14.97
CA ILE A 33 9.13 -7.11 16.13
C ILE A 33 8.40 -5.83 15.74
N VAL A 34 7.08 -5.93 15.60
CA VAL A 34 6.22 -4.80 15.22
C VAL A 34 5.46 -4.34 16.46
N ASP A 35 5.94 -3.24 17.05
CA ASP A 35 5.36 -2.66 18.27
C ASP A 35 4.58 -1.38 17.93
N PRO A 36 3.24 -1.39 18.01
CA PRO A 36 2.41 -0.23 17.69
C PRO A 36 2.63 0.95 18.63
N GLU A 37 3.15 0.75 19.85
CA GLU A 37 3.42 1.85 20.79
C GLU A 37 4.49 2.81 20.26
N LEU A 38 5.45 2.32 19.49
CA LEU A 38 6.48 3.14 18.84
C LEU A 38 5.89 4.09 17.78
N MET A 39 4.66 3.87 17.34
CA MET A 39 3.97 4.69 16.34
C MET A 39 3.11 5.81 16.96
N TYR A 40 2.91 5.85 18.30
CA TYR A 40 2.02 6.82 18.93
C TYR A 40 2.49 8.27 18.79
N SER A 41 3.78 8.49 18.63
CA SER A 41 4.35 9.83 18.42
C SER A 41 4.34 10.29 16.96
N MET A 42 3.90 9.47 16.01
CA MET A 42 3.87 9.84 14.60
C MET A 42 2.89 10.99 14.34
N PRO A 43 3.33 12.08 13.67
CA PRO A 43 2.45 13.17 13.28
C PRO A 43 1.33 12.71 12.34
N LYS A 44 0.18 13.41 12.37
CA LYS A 44 -0.98 13.11 11.51
C LYS A 44 -0.64 12.99 10.02
N GLY A 45 0.15 13.92 9.50
CA GLY A 45 0.56 13.91 8.09
C GLY A 45 1.40 12.69 7.73
N LEU A 46 2.29 12.26 8.62
CA LEU A 46 3.09 11.06 8.41
C LEU A 46 2.21 9.79 8.51
N THR A 47 1.31 9.74 9.50
CA THR A 47 0.35 8.64 9.63
C THR A 47 -0.50 8.48 8.37
N ALA A 48 -1.04 9.58 7.84
CA ALA A 48 -1.84 9.57 6.61
C ALA A 48 -1.00 9.11 5.41
N ALA A 49 0.18 9.69 5.21
CA ALA A 49 1.05 9.39 4.09
C ALA A 49 1.50 7.91 4.10
N THR A 50 1.98 7.40 5.24
CA THR A 50 2.42 6.00 5.33
C THR A 50 1.26 5.00 5.27
N GLY A 51 0.08 5.39 5.76
CA GLY A 51 -1.12 4.56 5.62
C GLY A 51 -1.61 4.45 4.18
N MET A 52 -1.57 5.56 3.43
CA MET A 52 -1.87 5.55 2.00
C MET A 52 -0.80 4.80 1.19
N ASP A 53 0.46 4.84 1.62
CA ASP A 53 1.53 4.03 1.06
C ASP A 53 1.23 2.52 1.23
N ALA A 54 0.85 2.10 2.43
CA ALA A 54 0.46 0.73 2.70
C ALA A 54 -0.77 0.29 1.88
N LEU A 55 -1.76 1.17 1.70
CA LEU A 55 -2.91 0.92 0.84
C LEU A 55 -2.48 0.74 -0.63
N THR A 56 -1.57 1.60 -1.09
CA THR A 56 -1.05 1.52 -2.45
C THR A 56 -0.28 0.22 -2.68
N HIS A 57 0.55 -0.21 -1.72
CA HIS A 57 1.21 -1.50 -1.75
C HIS A 57 0.20 -2.63 -1.96
N ALA A 58 -0.84 -2.68 -1.13
CA ALA A 58 -1.85 -3.72 -1.17
C ALA A 58 -2.66 -3.72 -2.48
N ILE A 59 -3.04 -2.56 -3.00
CA ILE A 59 -3.80 -2.46 -4.25
C ILE A 59 -2.93 -2.87 -5.44
N GLU A 60 -1.70 -2.33 -5.57
CA GLU A 60 -0.83 -2.63 -6.69
C GLU A 60 -0.46 -4.10 -6.76
N SER A 61 -0.08 -4.69 -5.63
CA SER A 61 0.28 -6.11 -5.57
C SER A 61 -0.93 -7.03 -5.75
N TYR A 62 -2.13 -6.61 -5.38
CA TYR A 62 -3.33 -7.37 -5.67
C TYR A 62 -3.64 -7.45 -7.17
N ILE A 63 -3.42 -6.37 -7.93
CA ILE A 63 -3.72 -6.32 -9.37
C ILE A 63 -2.54 -6.68 -10.28
N THR A 64 -1.34 -6.91 -9.73
CA THR A 64 -0.16 -7.27 -10.54
C THR A 64 -0.36 -8.61 -11.26
N PRO A 65 0.22 -8.80 -12.46
CA PRO A 65 0.19 -10.09 -13.15
C PRO A 65 0.82 -11.25 -12.38
N GLY A 66 1.70 -10.96 -11.44
CA GLY A 66 2.32 -11.96 -10.57
C GLY A 66 1.46 -12.42 -9.40
N ALA A 67 0.31 -11.80 -9.17
CA ALA A 67 -0.56 -12.09 -8.03
C ALA A 67 -1.16 -13.52 -8.13
N TRP A 68 -1.28 -14.17 -6.98
CA TRP A 68 -1.81 -15.51 -6.83
C TRP A 68 -2.60 -15.65 -5.51
N ALA A 69 -3.26 -16.76 -5.30
CA ALA A 69 -4.21 -16.94 -4.20
C ALA A 69 -3.70 -16.54 -2.80
N MET A 70 -2.42 -16.82 -2.49
CA MET A 70 -1.86 -16.48 -1.18
C MET A 70 -1.56 -14.97 -1.08
N SER A 71 -0.97 -14.35 -2.11
CA SER A 71 -0.77 -12.89 -2.11
C SER A 71 -2.11 -12.16 -2.07
N ASP A 72 -3.08 -12.59 -2.85
CA ASP A 72 -4.43 -12.01 -2.88
C ASP A 72 -5.10 -12.01 -1.50
N MET A 73 -4.89 -13.06 -0.71
CA MET A 73 -5.41 -13.16 0.65
C MET A 73 -4.80 -12.09 1.58
N PHE A 74 -3.49 -11.90 1.51
CA PHE A 74 -2.80 -10.86 2.30
C PHE A 74 -3.26 -9.47 1.90
N GLU A 75 -3.32 -9.20 0.60
CA GLU A 75 -3.62 -7.85 0.11
C GLU A 75 -5.05 -7.42 0.40
N LEU A 76 -6.04 -8.31 0.17
CA LEU A 76 -7.43 -7.99 0.51
C LEU A 76 -7.61 -7.77 2.01
N LYS A 77 -6.89 -8.53 2.86
CA LYS A 77 -6.95 -8.32 4.31
C LYS A 77 -6.31 -6.99 4.72
N ALA A 78 -5.20 -6.63 4.11
CA ALA A 78 -4.55 -5.34 4.36
C ALA A 78 -5.45 -4.17 3.93
N ILE A 79 -6.07 -4.22 2.75
CA ILE A 79 -7.02 -3.21 2.26
C ILE A 79 -8.19 -3.03 3.24
N GLU A 80 -8.81 -4.13 3.67
CA GLU A 80 -9.91 -4.11 4.65
C GLU A 80 -9.51 -3.40 5.94
N MET A 81 -8.36 -3.77 6.52
CA MET A 81 -7.89 -3.19 7.77
C MET A 81 -7.55 -1.71 7.63
N ILE A 82 -6.90 -1.30 6.54
CA ILE A 82 -6.53 0.09 6.30
C ILE A 82 -7.79 0.94 6.11
N ALA A 83 -8.75 0.49 5.32
CA ALA A 83 -10.00 1.21 5.07
C ALA A 83 -10.79 1.49 6.37
N VAL A 84 -10.77 0.55 7.30
CA VAL A 84 -11.46 0.71 8.59
C VAL A 84 -10.70 1.61 9.56
N HIS A 85 -9.36 1.50 9.62
CA HIS A 85 -8.59 2.03 10.74
C HIS A 85 -7.72 3.26 10.42
N LEU A 86 -7.41 3.52 9.14
CA LEU A 86 -6.51 4.62 8.78
C LEU A 86 -7.04 5.97 9.26
N LYS A 87 -8.32 6.24 9.01
CA LYS A 87 -8.93 7.51 9.44
C LYS A 87 -8.86 7.69 10.96
N ALA A 88 -9.16 6.65 11.73
CA ALA A 88 -9.08 6.69 13.18
C ALA A 88 -7.65 6.94 13.68
N ALA A 89 -6.65 6.27 13.09
CA ALA A 89 -5.24 6.47 13.42
C ALA A 89 -4.74 7.89 13.09
N VAL A 90 -5.26 8.51 12.02
CA VAL A 90 -4.95 9.90 11.65
C VAL A 90 -5.63 10.89 12.59
N ASP A 91 -6.89 10.67 12.94
CA ASP A 91 -7.66 11.56 13.80
C ASP A 91 -7.16 11.52 15.25
N ASN A 92 -6.85 10.32 15.75
CA ASN A 92 -6.27 10.09 17.08
C ASN A 92 -5.04 9.17 17.01
N GLY A 93 -3.87 9.77 16.90
CA GLY A 93 -2.60 9.05 16.81
C GLY A 93 -2.24 8.17 18.03
N SER A 94 -2.96 8.32 19.13
CA SER A 94 -2.77 7.53 20.38
C SER A 94 -3.84 6.45 20.57
N ASP A 95 -4.71 6.24 19.58
CA ASP A 95 -5.70 5.16 19.60
C ASP A 95 -4.97 3.80 19.47
N PRO A 96 -4.96 2.96 20.52
CA PRO A 96 -4.21 1.71 20.48
C PRO A 96 -4.78 0.72 19.47
N VAL A 97 -6.10 0.70 19.30
CA VAL A 97 -6.76 -0.22 18.35
C VAL A 97 -6.44 0.15 16.92
N ALA A 98 -6.53 1.44 16.59
CA ALA A 98 -6.21 1.91 15.26
C ALA A 98 -4.71 1.75 14.93
N ARG A 99 -3.82 2.05 15.88
CA ARG A 99 -2.37 1.87 15.68
C ARG A 99 -1.98 0.40 15.51
N GLU A 100 -2.51 -0.48 16.35
CA GLU A 100 -2.27 -1.91 16.21
C GLU A 100 -2.77 -2.42 14.86
N ALA A 101 -3.98 -2.06 14.45
CA ALA A 101 -4.53 -2.46 13.16
C ALA A 101 -3.69 -1.95 11.99
N MET A 102 -3.25 -0.69 12.02
CA MET A 102 -2.41 -0.12 10.96
C MET A 102 -1.00 -0.74 10.93
N SER A 103 -0.42 -1.07 12.08
CA SER A 103 0.88 -1.76 12.15
C SER A 103 0.80 -3.17 11.56
N GLN A 104 -0.28 -3.89 11.83
CA GLN A 104 -0.52 -5.21 11.24
C GLN A 104 -0.84 -5.11 9.74
N ALA A 105 -1.65 -4.16 9.31
CA ALA A 105 -2.06 -4.02 7.92
C ALA A 105 -0.87 -3.75 6.98
N GLN A 106 0.04 -2.84 7.37
CA GLN A 106 1.24 -2.56 6.58
C GLN A 106 2.16 -3.78 6.48
N TYR A 107 2.32 -4.52 7.56
CA TYR A 107 3.09 -5.74 7.63
C TYR A 107 2.48 -6.86 6.75
N ILE A 108 1.15 -7.03 6.80
CA ILE A 108 0.43 -7.99 5.96
C ILE A 108 0.58 -7.65 4.48
N ALA A 109 0.41 -6.38 4.09
CA ALA A 109 0.68 -5.90 2.73
C ALA A 109 2.13 -6.19 2.32
N GLY A 110 3.09 -5.99 3.23
CA GLY A 110 4.50 -6.29 3.00
C GLY A 110 4.78 -7.75 2.66
N MET A 111 4.14 -8.66 3.38
CA MET A 111 4.23 -10.10 3.08
C MET A 111 3.68 -10.44 1.70
N GLY A 112 2.64 -9.76 1.25
CA GLY A 112 2.06 -9.96 -0.07
C GLY A 112 2.97 -9.40 -1.16
N PHE A 113 3.20 -8.08 -1.20
CA PHE A 113 3.91 -7.44 -2.29
C PHE A 113 5.39 -7.88 -2.42
N SER A 114 6.02 -8.30 -1.34
CA SER A 114 7.38 -8.83 -1.37
C SER A 114 7.53 -10.07 -2.28
N ASN A 115 6.45 -10.78 -2.51
CA ASN A 115 6.42 -11.98 -3.35
C ASN A 115 6.01 -11.73 -4.81
N VAL A 116 5.28 -10.66 -5.09
CA VAL A 116 4.65 -10.44 -6.40
C VAL A 116 5.01 -9.11 -7.06
N GLY A 117 5.65 -8.21 -6.30
CA GLY A 117 6.04 -6.89 -6.76
C GLY A 117 4.90 -5.87 -6.72
N LEU A 118 5.22 -4.67 -7.18
CA LEU A 118 4.34 -3.50 -7.23
C LEU A 118 4.07 -3.09 -8.69
N GLY A 119 3.55 -1.89 -8.89
CA GLY A 119 3.10 -1.42 -10.19
C GLY A 119 3.57 -0.02 -10.57
N ILE A 120 2.75 0.65 -11.37
CA ILE A 120 3.08 1.95 -12.00
C ILE A 120 3.10 3.08 -10.98
N VAL A 121 2.27 3.04 -9.93
CA VAL A 121 2.23 4.09 -8.90
C VAL A 121 3.60 4.25 -8.27
N HIS A 122 4.19 3.16 -7.75
CA HIS A 122 5.52 3.19 -7.14
C HIS A 122 6.61 3.56 -8.14
N SER A 123 6.50 3.07 -9.39
CA SER A 123 7.45 3.42 -10.47
C SER A 123 7.45 4.91 -10.78
N MET A 124 6.30 5.60 -10.68
CA MET A 124 6.16 7.04 -10.87
C MET A 124 6.50 7.84 -9.61
N ALA A 125 6.18 7.33 -8.41
CA ALA A 125 6.43 8.01 -7.15
C ALA A 125 7.94 8.12 -6.82
N HIS A 126 8.75 7.15 -7.21
CA HIS A 126 10.19 7.18 -6.96
C HIS A 126 10.90 8.37 -7.62
N PRO A 127 10.72 8.67 -8.93
CA PRO A 127 11.27 9.87 -9.54
C PRO A 127 10.79 11.18 -8.90
N LEU A 128 9.50 11.26 -8.51
CA LEU A 128 8.98 12.44 -7.81
C LEU A 128 9.71 12.69 -6.49
N GLY A 129 9.94 11.63 -5.72
CA GLY A 129 10.73 11.72 -4.50
C GLY A 129 12.20 12.07 -4.74
N ALA A 130 12.81 11.51 -5.78
CA ALA A 130 14.23 11.74 -6.08
C ALA A 130 14.53 13.15 -6.60
N HIS A 131 13.63 13.71 -7.44
CA HIS A 131 13.84 15.02 -8.08
C HIS A 131 13.27 16.20 -7.28
N TYR A 132 12.19 15.99 -6.54
CA TYR A 132 11.41 17.05 -5.92
C TYR A 132 11.25 16.90 -4.40
N ASP A 133 11.90 15.92 -3.79
CA ASP A 133 11.79 15.61 -2.35
C ASP A 133 10.33 15.38 -1.90
N THR A 134 9.46 14.96 -2.85
CA THR A 134 8.07 14.64 -2.53
C THR A 134 8.02 13.47 -1.56
N PRO A 135 7.35 13.60 -0.40
CA PRO A 135 7.20 12.49 0.53
C PRO A 135 6.56 11.28 -0.17
N HIS A 136 7.16 10.11 0.00
CA HIS A 136 6.82 8.91 -0.78
C HIS A 136 5.34 8.54 -0.72
N GLY A 137 4.77 8.45 0.49
CA GLY A 137 3.35 8.14 0.64
C GLY A 137 2.40 9.21 0.10
N VAL A 138 2.83 10.49 0.07
CA VAL A 138 2.07 11.56 -0.59
C VAL A 138 2.09 11.39 -2.10
N ALA A 139 3.25 11.08 -2.69
CA ALA A 139 3.36 10.80 -4.12
C ALA A 139 2.47 9.60 -4.52
N ASN A 140 2.52 8.53 -3.76
CA ASN A 140 1.67 7.35 -3.99
C ASN A 140 0.18 7.70 -3.89
N ALA A 141 -0.24 8.42 -2.87
CA ALA A 141 -1.64 8.83 -2.69
C ALA A 141 -2.18 9.70 -3.84
N LEU A 142 -1.33 10.62 -4.34
CA LEU A 142 -1.68 11.47 -5.49
C LEU A 142 -1.81 10.70 -6.80
N LEU A 143 -0.97 9.71 -7.01
CA LEU A 143 -0.90 8.96 -8.26
C LEU A 143 -1.92 7.81 -8.32
N LEU A 144 -2.25 7.22 -7.16
CA LEU A 144 -3.04 6.00 -7.07
C LEU A 144 -4.37 6.07 -7.85
N PRO A 145 -5.23 7.08 -7.70
CA PRO A 145 -6.51 7.11 -8.41
C PRO A 145 -6.34 7.10 -9.94
N TYR A 146 -5.40 7.88 -10.45
CA TYR A 146 -5.13 7.97 -11.90
C TYR A 146 -4.59 6.67 -12.48
N VAL A 147 -3.72 6.00 -11.73
CA VAL A 147 -3.19 4.69 -12.15
C VAL A 147 -4.27 3.61 -12.06
N MET A 148 -5.14 3.68 -11.06
CA MET A 148 -6.29 2.78 -10.98
C MET A 148 -7.21 2.95 -12.20
N GLU A 149 -7.53 4.17 -12.59
CA GLU A 149 -8.28 4.46 -13.83
C GLU A 149 -7.57 3.91 -15.07
N TYR A 150 -6.27 4.13 -15.19
CA TYR A 150 -5.47 3.59 -16.31
C TYR A 150 -5.52 2.06 -16.35
N ASN A 151 -5.39 1.40 -15.22
CA ASN A 151 -5.42 -0.05 -15.09
C ASN A 151 -6.83 -0.66 -15.23
N ALA A 152 -7.88 0.15 -15.20
CA ALA A 152 -9.26 -0.29 -15.37
C ALA A 152 -9.51 -0.99 -16.72
N ALA A 153 -8.69 -0.71 -17.73
CA ALA A 153 -8.73 -1.38 -19.04
C ALA A 153 -7.91 -2.70 -19.09
N SER A 154 -7.24 -3.07 -18.00
CA SER A 154 -6.39 -4.26 -17.93
C SER A 154 -7.20 -5.55 -17.63
N PRO A 155 -6.60 -6.73 -17.82
CA PRO A 155 -7.21 -7.99 -17.39
C PRO A 155 -7.51 -8.08 -15.88
N ALA A 156 -6.91 -7.20 -15.07
CA ALA A 156 -7.16 -7.12 -13.63
C ALA A 156 -8.44 -6.34 -13.27
N ALA A 157 -9.14 -5.74 -14.22
CA ALA A 157 -10.36 -4.96 -13.99
C ALA A 157 -11.38 -5.62 -13.05
N PRO A 158 -11.70 -6.94 -13.16
CA PRO A 158 -12.62 -7.58 -12.22
C PRO A 158 -12.18 -7.57 -10.75
N LYS A 159 -10.87 -7.45 -10.49
CA LYS A 159 -10.33 -7.40 -9.12
C LYS A 159 -10.74 -6.13 -8.37
N TYR A 160 -11.09 -5.04 -9.07
CA TYR A 160 -11.53 -3.79 -8.45
C TYR A 160 -12.84 -3.93 -7.67
N VAL A 161 -13.73 -4.83 -8.09
CA VAL A 161 -14.94 -5.16 -7.33
C VAL A 161 -14.57 -5.74 -5.95
N HIS A 162 -13.52 -6.57 -5.90
CA HIS A 162 -13.03 -7.12 -4.64
C HIS A 162 -12.34 -6.06 -3.78
N ILE A 163 -11.60 -5.13 -4.39
CA ILE A 163 -11.00 -4.00 -3.69
C ILE A 163 -12.09 -3.13 -3.06
N ALA A 164 -13.11 -2.74 -3.82
CA ALA A 164 -14.25 -1.96 -3.31
C ALA A 164 -14.94 -2.68 -2.14
N LYS A 165 -15.15 -3.99 -2.27
CA LYS A 165 -15.72 -4.82 -1.20
C LYS A 165 -14.84 -4.82 0.06
N ALA A 166 -13.54 -4.99 -0.09
CA ALA A 166 -12.59 -4.95 1.03
C ALA A 166 -12.58 -3.57 1.71
N MET A 167 -12.82 -2.49 0.96
CA MET A 167 -12.99 -1.14 1.49
C MET A 167 -14.36 -0.91 2.18
N GLY A 168 -15.22 -1.92 2.24
CA GLY A 168 -16.51 -1.85 2.94
C GLY A 168 -17.68 -1.43 2.04
N VAL A 169 -17.50 -1.32 0.74
CA VAL A 169 -18.59 -1.01 -0.20
C VAL A 169 -19.45 -2.26 -0.42
N ASN A 170 -20.78 -2.09 -0.42
CA ASN A 170 -21.67 -3.18 -0.83
C ASN A 170 -21.60 -3.34 -2.35
N THR A 171 -20.99 -4.43 -2.80
CA THR A 171 -20.75 -4.72 -4.22
C THR A 171 -21.74 -5.73 -4.82
N GLU A 172 -22.81 -6.07 -4.09
CA GLU A 172 -23.82 -7.02 -4.58
C GLU A 172 -24.52 -6.49 -5.84
N GLY A 173 -24.42 -7.22 -6.93
CA GLY A 173 -25.01 -6.85 -8.21
C GLY A 173 -24.26 -5.79 -9.01
N MET A 174 -23.12 -5.28 -8.52
CA MET A 174 -22.30 -4.31 -9.26
C MET A 174 -21.67 -4.93 -10.51
N SER A 175 -21.66 -4.18 -11.58
CA SER A 175 -20.81 -4.42 -12.74
C SER A 175 -19.33 -4.16 -12.42
N VAL A 176 -18.43 -4.61 -13.28
CA VAL A 176 -16.99 -4.33 -13.14
C VAL A 176 -16.72 -2.83 -13.17
N GLU A 177 -17.41 -2.07 -14.05
CA GLU A 177 -17.28 -0.61 -14.17
C GLU A 177 -17.70 0.11 -12.89
N GLU A 178 -18.84 -0.29 -12.30
CA GLU A 178 -19.29 0.25 -11.01
C GLU A 178 -18.31 -0.09 -9.88
N GLY A 179 -17.76 -1.30 -9.87
CA GLY A 179 -16.73 -1.71 -8.90
C GLY A 179 -15.44 -0.91 -9.02
N ILE A 180 -15.01 -0.59 -10.25
CA ILE A 180 -13.86 0.29 -10.49
C ILE A 180 -14.13 1.68 -9.93
N CYS A 181 -15.26 2.29 -10.27
CA CYS A 181 -15.63 3.61 -9.77
C CYS A 181 -15.69 3.62 -8.22
N ALA A 182 -16.27 2.59 -7.63
CA ALA A 182 -16.40 2.47 -6.18
C ALA A 182 -15.05 2.25 -5.45
N ALA A 183 -14.09 1.60 -6.09
CA ALA A 183 -12.75 1.40 -5.54
C ALA A 183 -11.87 2.66 -5.63
N ILE A 184 -12.15 3.55 -6.58
CA ILE A 184 -11.39 4.79 -6.82
C ILE A 184 -11.96 5.96 -5.98
N ALA A 185 -13.27 5.96 -5.70
CA ALA A 185 -13.96 7.02 -4.94
C ALA A 185 -13.60 7.00 -3.46
#